data_86934103320b81b4cfd2c9e157a096cd
#
_entry.id   86934103320b81b4cfd2c9e157a096cd
#
_cell.length_a   1.000
_cell.length_b   1.000
_cell.length_c   1.000
_cell.angle_alpha   90.00
_cell.angle_beta   90.00
_cell.angle_gamma   90.00
#
_symmetry.space_group_name_H-M   'P 1'
#
loop_
_entity.id
_entity.type
_entity.pdbx_description
1 polymer ?
#
loop_
_entity_poly.entity_id
_entity_poly.type
_entity_poly.pdbx_seq_one_letter_code
_entity_poly.pdbx_strand_id
1 'polypeptide(L)'
;MKPPLNHVLEYEGSNYFRQRLILSTLSGKSVRIKNIRSMEDDPGLKEFEVNLIRLLDKITNGTLIQVSETGTTLYYQPGLLFGGTLEHECCKLRGIEGGGEVRFRCPLRRTLKPVHLINSGKINRVRGTVYAVRVSPAIANRVVDSAKGILLQFLPDIYIYTDHNKGAKSGKSPGFGVCLVAQTTNGMYYTAEAVSNASGSTEAPSVPEEIGKLAAFRLLEEIYRGGCVDSTYQSLATVLMALAPKDVSKYLMGPLSPYTIQCLRHIKDFFGLTFKLETHTKTEDEEELNFGGPKVLTSCIGVGYVNYSKKTILKYVSSISVIIPEIYVAIVKALYVYVKAATDRAKQPHTISRRRTSRTKNITQVALTRTLTQ
;
A
#
# COMPACT_ATOMS: atom_id res chain seq x y z
N MET A 1 -27.53 -18.23 -26.75
CA MET A 1 -27.21 -16.82 -26.49
C MET A 1 -25.69 -16.68 -26.55
N LYS A 2 -25.13 -15.92 -27.49
CA LYS A 2 -23.71 -15.57 -27.49
C LYS A 2 -23.47 -14.70 -26.21
N PRO A 3 -22.42 -14.98 -25.43
CA PRO A 3 -22.08 -14.08 -24.30
C PRO A 3 -21.82 -12.68 -24.89
N PRO A 4 -22.20 -11.61 -24.17
CA PRO A 4 -21.96 -10.26 -24.64
C PRO A 4 -20.45 -10.12 -24.89
N LEU A 5 -20.08 -9.49 -26.00
CA LEU A 5 -18.70 -9.16 -26.33
C LEU A 5 -18.11 -8.43 -25.11
N ASN A 6 -17.28 -9.13 -24.36
CA ASN A 6 -16.53 -8.52 -23.26
C ASN A 6 -15.66 -7.43 -23.87
N HIS A 7 -16.04 -6.18 -23.63
CA HIS A 7 -15.23 -5.03 -24.01
C HIS A 7 -13.87 -5.16 -23.35
N VAL A 8 -12.87 -5.55 -24.12
CA VAL A 8 -11.47 -5.62 -23.65
C VAL A 8 -10.95 -4.21 -23.57
N LEU A 9 -10.54 -3.80 -22.37
CA LEU A 9 -9.90 -2.50 -22.18
C LEU A 9 -8.45 -2.59 -22.65
N GLU A 10 -8.02 -1.68 -23.51
CA GLU A 10 -6.66 -1.63 -24.02
C GLU A 10 -5.86 -0.50 -23.38
N TYR A 11 -4.65 -0.82 -22.95
CA TYR A 11 -3.70 0.13 -22.37
C TYR A 11 -2.31 -0.08 -22.96
N GLU A 12 -1.48 0.94 -22.87
CA GLU A 12 -0.09 0.91 -23.31
C GLU A 12 0.88 1.14 -22.14
N GLY A 13 2.06 0.53 -22.26
CA GLY A 13 3.16 0.68 -21.31
C GLY A 13 2.92 0.03 -19.95
N SER A 14 3.98 0.00 -19.15
CA SER A 14 4.00 -0.63 -17.82
C SER A 14 3.46 0.25 -16.70
N ASN A 15 3.17 1.54 -16.97
CA ASN A 15 2.68 2.45 -15.96
C ASN A 15 1.34 1.99 -15.38
N TYR A 16 1.20 2.09 -14.06
CA TYR A 16 -0.02 1.67 -13.35
C TYR A 16 -0.43 0.21 -13.55
N PHE A 17 0.49 -0.66 -13.95
CA PHE A 17 0.25 -2.07 -14.27
C PHE A 17 -0.56 -2.79 -13.18
N ARG A 18 -0.12 -2.69 -11.92
CA ARG A 18 -0.82 -3.27 -10.78
C ARG A 18 -2.25 -2.75 -10.61
N GLN A 19 -2.44 -1.44 -10.73
CA GLN A 19 -3.75 -0.81 -10.60
C GLN A 19 -4.72 -1.35 -11.66
N ARG A 20 -4.27 -1.47 -12.92
CA ARG A 20 -5.07 -2.01 -14.03
C ARG A 20 -5.49 -3.47 -13.78
N LEU A 21 -4.57 -4.34 -13.33
CA LEU A 21 -4.88 -5.74 -13.06
C LEU A 21 -5.81 -5.92 -11.85
N ILE A 22 -5.62 -5.15 -10.78
CA ILE A 22 -6.50 -5.19 -9.60
C ILE A 22 -7.92 -4.75 -9.97
N LEU A 23 -8.06 -3.63 -10.70
CA LEU A 23 -9.38 -3.14 -11.11
C LEU A 23 -10.05 -4.07 -12.13
N SER A 24 -9.28 -4.69 -13.03
CA SER A 24 -9.75 -5.75 -13.90
C SER A 24 -10.32 -6.92 -13.09
N THR A 25 -9.56 -7.43 -12.12
CA THR A 25 -9.99 -8.53 -11.25
C THR A 25 -11.25 -8.21 -10.45
N LEU A 26 -11.36 -6.98 -9.93
CA LEU A 26 -12.52 -6.55 -9.15
C LEU A 26 -13.76 -6.28 -10.02
N SER A 27 -13.59 -5.79 -11.25
CA SER A 27 -14.70 -5.49 -12.16
C SER A 27 -15.15 -6.66 -13.02
N GLY A 28 -14.31 -7.69 -13.16
CA GLY A 28 -14.53 -8.80 -14.09
C GLY A 28 -14.26 -8.46 -15.56
N LYS A 29 -13.77 -7.24 -15.89
CA LYS A 29 -13.48 -6.84 -17.26
C LYS A 29 -12.08 -7.28 -17.69
N SER A 30 -11.98 -7.80 -18.90
CA SER A 30 -10.69 -8.18 -19.51
C SER A 30 -9.85 -6.95 -19.86
N VAL A 31 -8.54 -7.08 -19.75
CA VAL A 31 -7.59 -6.01 -20.09
C VAL A 31 -6.49 -6.56 -21.01
N ARG A 32 -6.08 -5.74 -21.98
CA ARG A 32 -4.91 -5.96 -22.82
C ARG A 32 -3.92 -4.81 -22.63
N ILE A 33 -2.69 -5.12 -22.26
CA ILE A 33 -1.62 -4.15 -22.10
C ILE A 33 -0.57 -4.44 -23.16
N LYS A 34 -0.29 -3.44 -24.01
CA LYS A 34 0.67 -3.51 -25.11
C LYS A 34 1.90 -2.64 -24.79
N ASN A 35 2.97 -2.86 -25.55
CA ASN A 35 4.19 -2.04 -25.48
C ASN A 35 4.80 -1.94 -24.07
N ILE A 36 4.78 -3.06 -23.32
CA ILE A 36 5.36 -3.13 -21.97
C ILE A 36 6.89 -3.05 -22.13
N ARG A 37 7.48 -1.91 -21.81
CA ARG A 37 8.94 -1.65 -21.90
C ARG A 37 9.55 -2.09 -23.23
N SER A 38 8.83 -1.92 -24.33
CA SER A 38 9.27 -2.40 -25.66
C SER A 38 10.55 -1.73 -26.16
N MET A 39 10.90 -0.57 -25.62
CA MET A 39 12.07 0.25 -26.00
C MET A 39 13.19 0.24 -24.94
N GLU A 40 13.05 -0.57 -23.88
CA GLU A 40 14.10 -0.70 -22.86
C GLU A 40 15.07 -1.84 -23.20
N ASP A 41 16.30 -1.82 -22.65
CA ASP A 41 17.32 -2.86 -22.84
C ASP A 41 16.84 -4.25 -22.37
N ASP A 42 15.95 -4.29 -21.37
CA ASP A 42 15.30 -5.50 -20.87
C ASP A 42 13.77 -5.35 -21.05
N PRO A 43 13.25 -5.66 -22.24
CA PRO A 43 11.86 -5.43 -22.59
C PRO A 43 10.91 -6.41 -21.88
N GLY A 44 9.64 -6.03 -21.80
CA GLY A 44 8.56 -6.89 -21.30
C GLY A 44 8.34 -6.86 -19.80
N LEU A 45 7.70 -7.91 -19.30
CA LEU A 45 7.30 -8.05 -17.91
C LEU A 45 8.51 -8.33 -17.01
N LYS A 46 8.60 -7.60 -15.89
CA LYS A 46 9.58 -7.88 -14.85
C LYS A 46 9.10 -9.01 -13.92
N GLU A 47 10.04 -9.68 -13.24
CA GLU A 47 9.74 -10.84 -12.38
C GLU A 47 8.68 -10.54 -11.31
N PHE A 48 8.72 -9.35 -10.70
CA PHE A 48 7.73 -8.96 -9.69
C PHE A 48 6.32 -8.76 -10.27
N GLU A 49 6.19 -8.36 -11.54
CA GLU A 49 4.90 -8.25 -12.24
C GLU A 49 4.35 -9.65 -12.58
N VAL A 50 5.22 -10.55 -13.02
CA VAL A 50 4.86 -11.96 -13.24
C VAL A 50 4.40 -12.61 -11.94
N ASN A 51 5.08 -12.33 -10.82
CA ASN A 51 4.67 -12.82 -9.50
C ASN A 51 3.31 -12.26 -9.06
N LEU A 52 3.03 -10.99 -9.34
CA LEU A 52 1.69 -10.43 -9.09
C LEU A 52 0.62 -11.14 -9.93
N ILE A 53 0.87 -11.41 -11.20
CA ILE A 53 -0.05 -12.15 -12.07
C ILE A 53 -0.31 -13.56 -11.53
N ARG A 54 0.74 -14.26 -11.09
CA ARG A 54 0.63 -15.59 -10.46
C ARG A 54 -0.17 -15.56 -9.16
N LEU A 55 -0.01 -14.49 -8.35
CA LEU A 55 -0.81 -14.30 -7.14
C LEU A 55 -2.29 -14.09 -7.50
N LEU A 56 -2.58 -13.25 -8.50
CA LEU A 56 -3.96 -13.02 -8.97
C LEU A 56 -4.59 -14.30 -9.50
N ASP A 57 -3.86 -15.11 -10.26
CA ASP A 57 -4.32 -16.41 -10.75
C ASP A 57 -4.66 -17.37 -9.60
N LYS A 58 -3.83 -17.42 -8.56
CA LYS A 58 -4.07 -18.25 -7.37
C LYS A 58 -5.30 -17.85 -6.54
N ILE A 59 -5.63 -16.56 -6.47
CA ILE A 59 -6.80 -16.06 -5.71
C ILE A 59 -8.09 -16.07 -6.50
N THR A 60 -8.02 -16.32 -7.80
CA THR A 60 -9.15 -16.38 -8.72
C THR A 60 -9.29 -17.78 -9.29
N ASN A 61 -10.46 -18.11 -9.81
CA ASN A 61 -10.71 -19.38 -10.52
C ASN A 61 -11.21 -19.09 -11.93
N GLY A 62 -10.57 -19.72 -12.91
CA GLY A 62 -10.90 -19.54 -14.33
C GLY A 62 -10.30 -18.29 -14.98
N THR A 63 -9.18 -17.81 -14.46
CA THR A 63 -8.42 -16.72 -15.06
C THR A 63 -7.73 -17.20 -16.34
N LEU A 64 -7.80 -16.38 -17.39
CA LEU A 64 -7.06 -16.59 -18.63
C LEU A 64 -5.97 -15.53 -18.78
N ILE A 65 -4.73 -15.99 -18.91
CA ILE A 65 -3.53 -15.15 -19.03
C ILE A 65 -2.80 -15.55 -20.31
N GLN A 66 -2.54 -14.57 -21.17
CA GLN A 66 -1.74 -14.77 -22.38
C GLN A 66 -0.64 -13.69 -22.40
N VAL A 67 0.58 -14.11 -22.57
CA VAL A 67 1.76 -13.24 -22.62
C VAL A 67 2.47 -13.51 -23.94
N SER A 68 2.90 -12.48 -24.65
CA SER A 68 3.73 -12.64 -25.86
C SER A 68 5.10 -13.26 -25.50
N GLU A 69 5.78 -13.86 -26.47
CA GLU A 69 7.11 -14.47 -26.27
C GLU A 69 8.13 -13.48 -25.67
N THR A 70 8.08 -12.23 -26.10
CA THR A 70 8.94 -11.15 -25.59
C THR A 70 8.44 -10.55 -24.26
N GLY A 71 7.28 -10.95 -23.75
CA GLY A 71 6.68 -10.37 -22.54
C GLY A 71 6.15 -8.94 -22.72
N THR A 72 6.17 -8.39 -23.94
CA THR A 72 5.78 -6.98 -24.21
C THR A 72 4.28 -6.77 -24.33
N THR A 73 3.50 -7.85 -24.44
CA THR A 73 2.04 -7.79 -24.48
C THR A 73 1.44 -8.78 -23.48
N LEU A 74 0.50 -8.31 -22.69
CA LEU A 74 -0.27 -9.11 -21.74
C LEU A 74 -1.76 -9.01 -22.08
N TYR A 75 -2.43 -10.14 -22.21
CA TYR A 75 -3.89 -10.24 -22.13
C TYR A 75 -4.25 -10.92 -20.80
N TYR A 76 -5.13 -10.29 -20.04
CA TYR A 76 -5.59 -10.77 -18.76
C TYR A 76 -7.12 -10.72 -18.69
N GLN A 77 -7.73 -11.88 -18.52
CA GLN A 77 -9.16 -12.04 -18.29
C GLN A 77 -9.33 -12.62 -16.88
N PRO A 78 -9.88 -11.85 -15.93
CA PRO A 78 -10.00 -12.30 -14.56
C PRO A 78 -11.04 -13.40 -14.41
N GLY A 79 -10.72 -14.36 -13.57
CA GLY A 79 -11.67 -15.35 -13.08
C GLY A 79 -12.45 -14.85 -11.85
N LEU A 80 -13.26 -15.73 -11.27
CA LEU A 80 -14.01 -15.43 -10.05
C LEU A 80 -13.11 -15.41 -8.82
N LEU A 81 -13.27 -14.39 -7.96
CA LEU A 81 -12.54 -14.29 -6.70
C LEU A 81 -13.07 -15.28 -5.66
N PHE A 82 -12.16 -16.05 -5.06
CA PHE A 82 -12.45 -16.96 -3.97
C PHE A 82 -11.69 -16.55 -2.71
N GLY A 83 -12.38 -16.56 -1.58
CA GLY A 83 -11.71 -16.42 -0.29
C GLY A 83 -11.07 -17.73 0.16
N GLY A 84 -10.08 -17.66 1.03
CA GLY A 84 -9.41 -18.82 1.60
C GLY A 84 -8.06 -18.50 2.21
N THR A 85 -7.34 -19.55 2.61
CA THR A 85 -5.94 -19.43 3.01
C THR A 85 -5.07 -19.77 1.82
N LEU A 86 -4.13 -18.88 1.52
CA LEU A 86 -3.22 -19.02 0.40
C LEU A 86 -1.78 -18.74 0.86
N GLU A 87 -0.86 -19.58 0.41
CA GLU A 87 0.57 -19.34 0.50
C GLU A 87 1.12 -18.98 -0.88
N HIS A 88 1.86 -17.89 -0.95
CA HIS A 88 2.47 -17.43 -2.19
C HIS A 88 3.92 -17.02 -1.96
N GLU A 89 4.80 -17.55 -2.77
CA GLU A 89 6.21 -17.23 -2.78
C GLU A 89 6.45 -16.02 -3.67
N CYS A 90 6.73 -14.87 -3.02
CA CYS A 90 6.82 -13.59 -3.72
C CYS A 90 8.12 -13.36 -4.49
N CYS A 91 9.19 -14.11 -4.17
CA CYS A 91 10.51 -13.93 -4.77
C CYS A 91 11.20 -15.28 -5.00
N LYS A 92 11.33 -15.67 -6.25
CA LYS A 92 12.28 -16.71 -6.70
C LYS A 92 13.49 -16.04 -7.37
N LEU A 93 14.16 -15.15 -6.68
CA LEU A 93 15.42 -14.61 -7.19
C LEU A 93 16.50 -15.68 -7.06
N ARG A 94 17.03 -16.12 -8.21
CA ARG A 94 18.20 -17.00 -8.26
C ARG A 94 19.35 -16.34 -7.48
N GLY A 95 19.74 -16.96 -6.36
CA GLY A 95 20.94 -16.58 -5.60
C GLY A 95 20.76 -15.56 -4.47
N ILE A 96 19.60 -14.97 -4.28
CA ILE A 96 19.33 -14.17 -3.09
C ILE A 96 18.45 -15.00 -2.17
N GLU A 97 19.02 -15.45 -1.07
CA GLU A 97 18.26 -16.14 -0.05
C GLU A 97 17.30 -15.14 0.58
N GLY A 98 16.02 -15.27 0.25
CA GLY A 98 14.92 -14.61 0.93
C GLY A 98 14.89 -15.07 2.39
N GLY A 99 14.01 -14.61 3.19
CA GLY A 99 13.89 -15.03 4.59
C GLY A 99 12.82 -14.24 5.32
N GLY A 100 12.15 -13.33 4.61
CA GLY A 100 11.01 -12.62 5.14
C GLY A 100 9.70 -13.37 4.83
N GLU A 101 8.82 -13.45 5.83
CA GLU A 101 7.46 -13.93 5.70
C GLU A 101 6.50 -12.80 6.07
N VAL A 102 5.50 -12.56 5.22
CA VAL A 102 4.41 -11.63 5.52
C VAL A 102 3.12 -12.42 5.61
N ARG A 103 2.49 -12.40 6.78
CA ARG A 103 1.16 -12.98 6.99
C ARG A 103 0.12 -11.87 6.94
N PHE A 104 -0.73 -11.92 5.93
CA PHE A 104 -1.89 -11.04 5.82
C PHE A 104 -3.16 -11.81 6.20
N ARG A 105 -3.92 -11.30 7.16
CA ARG A 105 -5.21 -11.84 7.56
C ARG A 105 -6.28 -10.75 7.44
N CYS A 106 -7.27 -10.99 6.61
CA CYS A 106 -8.40 -10.10 6.43
C CYS A 106 -9.71 -10.86 6.69
N PRO A 107 -10.58 -10.41 7.59
CA PRO A 107 -11.88 -11.03 7.77
C PRO A 107 -12.74 -10.80 6.52
N LEU A 108 -13.45 -11.85 6.09
CA LEU A 108 -14.36 -11.77 4.96
C LEU A 108 -15.52 -10.84 5.27
N ARG A 109 -15.73 -9.85 4.40
CA ARG A 109 -16.91 -8.98 4.42
C ARG A 109 -17.75 -9.26 3.18
N ARG A 110 -19.04 -9.42 3.36
CA ARG A 110 -19.98 -9.63 2.25
C ARG A 110 -20.20 -8.34 1.47
N THR A 111 -20.38 -7.24 2.18
CA THR A 111 -20.56 -5.89 1.64
C THR A 111 -19.72 -4.91 2.44
N LEU A 112 -19.24 -3.87 1.79
CA LEU A 112 -18.64 -2.72 2.44
C LEU A 112 -19.76 -1.80 2.98
N LYS A 113 -19.40 -0.81 3.77
CA LYS A 113 -20.30 0.27 4.19
C LYS A 113 -19.97 1.54 3.43
N PRO A 114 -20.93 2.41 3.13
CA PRO A 114 -20.64 3.74 2.60
C PRO A 114 -19.78 4.52 3.62
N VAL A 115 -18.89 5.35 3.12
CA VAL A 115 -17.92 6.09 3.94
C VAL A 115 -18.32 7.56 3.98
N HIS A 116 -18.41 8.14 5.18
CA HIS A 116 -18.66 9.55 5.40
C HIS A 116 -17.56 10.13 6.30
N LEU A 117 -16.44 10.53 5.71
CA LEU A 117 -15.29 11.10 6.40
C LEU A 117 -14.99 12.49 5.83
N ILE A 118 -15.60 13.51 6.40
CA ILE A 118 -15.55 14.91 5.92
C ILE A 118 -14.80 15.84 6.88
N ASN A 119 -14.44 15.36 8.08
CA ASN A 119 -13.70 16.13 9.07
C ASN A 119 -12.55 15.30 9.63
N SER A 120 -11.33 15.74 9.35
CA SER A 120 -10.12 15.06 9.81
C SER A 120 -9.84 15.26 11.31
N GLY A 121 -10.32 16.34 11.90
CA GLY A 121 -9.91 16.75 13.25
C GLY A 121 -8.50 17.32 13.32
N LYS A 122 -8.02 17.59 14.53
CA LYS A 122 -6.66 18.09 14.83
C LYS A 122 -5.74 16.91 15.16
N ILE A 123 -4.44 17.06 14.94
CA ILE A 123 -3.46 16.03 15.33
C ILE A 123 -3.44 15.92 16.85
N ASN A 124 -3.61 14.70 17.35
CA ASN A 124 -3.61 14.40 18.77
C ASN A 124 -2.25 13.86 19.23
N ARG A 125 -1.70 12.89 18.47
CA ARG A 125 -0.46 12.21 18.84
C ARG A 125 0.29 11.65 17.64
N VAL A 126 1.60 11.44 17.82
CA VAL A 126 2.43 10.70 16.88
C VAL A 126 2.98 9.44 17.55
N ARG A 127 2.90 8.34 16.85
CA ARG A 127 3.52 7.07 17.26
C ARG A 127 4.40 6.58 16.13
N GLY A 128 5.52 5.95 16.46
CA GLY A 128 6.43 5.44 15.45
C GLY A 128 7.20 4.23 15.92
N THR A 129 7.82 3.57 14.95
CA THR A 129 8.76 2.48 15.21
C THR A 129 9.98 2.66 14.32
N VAL A 130 11.14 2.70 14.94
CA VAL A 130 12.44 2.59 14.26
C VAL A 130 12.87 1.15 14.34
N TYR A 131 13.00 0.50 13.22
CA TYR A 131 13.53 -0.86 13.14
C TYR A 131 15.00 -0.83 12.69
N ALA A 132 15.82 -1.66 13.35
CA ALA A 132 17.24 -1.81 13.05
C ALA A 132 17.59 -3.29 13.03
N VAL A 133 18.15 -3.76 11.93
CA VAL A 133 18.45 -5.16 11.66
C VAL A 133 19.93 -5.30 11.33
N ARG A 134 20.66 -6.12 12.10
CA ARG A 134 22.11 -6.37 11.92
C ARG A 134 22.99 -5.11 11.90
N VAL A 135 22.52 -4.04 12.50
CA VAL A 135 23.26 -2.79 12.71
C VAL A 135 23.34 -2.47 14.20
N SER A 136 24.16 -1.50 14.59
CA SER A 136 24.26 -1.09 16.00
C SER A 136 22.95 -0.52 16.52
N PRO A 137 22.53 -0.84 17.76
CA PRO A 137 21.35 -0.23 18.38
C PRO A 137 21.44 1.29 18.49
N ALA A 138 22.65 1.83 18.58
CA ALA A 138 22.90 3.27 18.60
C ALA A 138 22.36 3.98 17.35
N ILE A 139 22.35 3.31 16.20
CA ILE A 139 21.76 3.83 14.95
C ILE A 139 20.26 4.10 15.12
N ALA A 140 19.54 3.15 15.73
CA ALA A 140 18.11 3.33 15.97
C ALA A 140 17.82 4.54 16.87
N ASN A 141 18.62 4.74 17.95
CA ASN A 141 18.46 5.89 18.84
C ASN A 141 18.73 7.22 18.12
N ARG A 142 19.78 7.29 17.28
CA ARG A 142 20.08 8.48 16.48
C ARG A 142 18.92 8.85 15.53
N VAL A 143 18.28 7.86 14.90
CA VAL A 143 17.07 8.08 14.07
C VAL A 143 15.92 8.62 14.91
N VAL A 144 15.68 8.04 16.11
CA VAL A 144 14.62 8.47 17.03
C VAL A 144 14.85 9.92 17.46
N ASP A 145 16.06 10.24 17.92
CA ASP A 145 16.40 11.58 18.45
C ASP A 145 16.25 12.64 17.36
N SER A 146 16.72 12.34 16.15
CA SER A 146 16.60 13.23 15.01
C SER A 146 15.14 13.48 14.60
N ALA A 147 14.32 12.43 14.53
CA ALA A 147 12.90 12.56 14.19
C ALA A 147 12.14 13.33 15.27
N LYS A 148 12.38 13.01 16.56
CA LYS A 148 11.78 13.72 17.69
C LYS A 148 12.18 15.19 17.73
N GLY A 149 13.44 15.53 17.47
CA GLY A 149 13.94 16.90 17.49
C GLY A 149 13.20 17.83 16.52
N ILE A 150 12.69 17.30 15.39
CA ILE A 150 11.86 18.05 14.47
C ILE A 150 10.40 18.06 14.93
N LEU A 151 9.83 16.90 15.22
CA LEU A 151 8.40 16.77 15.47
C LEU A 151 7.96 17.47 16.76
N LEU A 152 8.80 17.49 17.82
CA LEU A 152 8.51 18.15 19.09
C LEU A 152 8.37 19.67 18.98
N GLN A 153 8.87 20.29 17.90
CA GLN A 153 8.66 21.71 17.64
C GLN A 153 7.20 22.04 17.31
N PHE A 154 6.42 21.04 16.87
CA PHE A 154 5.05 21.21 16.40
C PHE A 154 4.02 20.44 17.23
N LEU A 155 4.41 19.30 17.78
CA LEU A 155 3.51 18.34 18.42
C LEU A 155 4.08 17.87 19.76
N PRO A 156 3.30 17.91 20.86
CA PRO A 156 3.81 17.57 22.19
C PRO A 156 3.83 16.06 22.48
N ASP A 157 2.88 15.28 21.95
CA ASP A 157 2.75 13.84 22.25
C ASP A 157 3.36 12.98 21.15
N ILE A 158 4.68 12.70 21.30
CA ILE A 158 5.43 11.90 20.35
C ILE A 158 6.11 10.74 21.07
N TYR A 159 5.78 9.51 20.64
CA TYR A 159 6.42 8.31 21.14
C TYR A 159 6.89 7.42 19.99
N ILE A 160 8.21 7.19 19.93
CA ILE A 160 8.84 6.38 18.88
C ILE A 160 9.58 5.22 19.55
N TYR A 161 9.15 4.00 19.23
CA TYR A 161 9.73 2.76 19.72
C TYR A 161 10.94 2.36 18.88
N THR A 162 11.90 1.67 19.49
CA THR A 162 12.99 1.02 18.79
C THR A 162 12.75 -0.49 18.73
N ASP A 163 12.86 -1.07 17.56
CA ASP A 163 12.82 -2.52 17.32
C ASP A 163 14.17 -2.96 16.74
N HIS A 164 14.96 -3.63 17.55
CA HIS A 164 16.30 -4.05 17.19
C HIS A 164 16.39 -5.58 17.11
N ASN A 165 16.69 -6.10 15.93
CA ASN A 165 16.76 -7.52 15.66
C ASN A 165 18.17 -7.99 15.28
N LYS A 166 18.63 -9.05 15.96
CA LYS A 166 19.92 -9.74 15.76
C LYS A 166 19.75 -11.25 15.58
N GLY A 167 20.77 -11.88 15.01
CA GLY A 167 20.86 -13.33 14.91
C GLY A 167 19.80 -13.96 14.01
N ALA A 168 19.24 -15.09 14.42
CA ALA A 168 18.30 -15.87 13.62
C ALA A 168 16.94 -15.18 13.37
N LYS A 169 16.56 -14.23 14.24
CA LYS A 169 15.31 -13.47 14.10
C LYS A 169 15.42 -12.30 13.10
N SER A 170 16.65 -11.94 12.72
CA SER A 170 16.91 -10.92 11.71
C SER A 170 17.11 -11.60 10.36
N GLY A 171 16.57 -11.02 9.30
CA GLY A 171 16.89 -11.45 7.94
C GLY A 171 18.40 -11.41 7.66
N LYS A 172 18.82 -11.66 6.44
CA LYS A 172 20.24 -11.68 6.06
C LYS A 172 20.82 -10.29 5.77
N SER A 173 19.98 -9.34 5.39
CA SER A 173 20.40 -7.99 4.98
C SER A 173 20.45 -7.02 6.17
N PRO A 174 21.55 -6.31 6.39
CA PRO A 174 21.60 -5.23 7.36
C PRO A 174 20.81 -4.01 6.85
N GLY A 175 20.22 -3.24 7.77
CA GLY A 175 19.52 -2.02 7.43
C GLY A 175 18.73 -1.47 8.61
N PHE A 176 18.23 -0.25 8.44
CA PHE A 176 17.40 0.43 9.42
C PHE A 176 16.38 1.32 8.69
N GLY A 177 15.33 1.66 9.40
CA GLY A 177 14.30 2.54 8.89
C GLY A 177 13.32 2.94 9.97
N VAL A 178 12.45 3.87 9.64
CA VAL A 178 11.46 4.42 10.55
C VAL A 178 10.08 4.49 9.87
N CYS A 179 9.06 4.15 10.64
CA CYS A 179 7.67 4.35 10.25
C CYS A 179 7.02 5.23 11.33
N LEU A 180 6.43 6.33 10.91
CA LEU A 180 5.73 7.29 11.76
C LEU A 180 4.25 7.30 11.41
N VAL A 181 3.40 7.44 12.43
CA VAL A 181 1.95 7.51 12.29
C VAL A 181 1.42 8.63 13.16
N ALA A 182 0.83 9.65 12.56
CA ALA A 182 0.10 10.68 13.26
C ALA A 182 -1.39 10.30 13.32
N GLN A 183 -1.99 10.45 14.49
CA GLN A 183 -3.41 10.20 14.72
C GLN A 183 -4.10 11.51 15.06
N THR A 184 -5.29 11.72 14.46
CA THR A 184 -6.12 12.87 14.76
C THR A 184 -7.15 12.57 15.85
N THR A 185 -7.78 13.64 16.37
CA THR A 185 -8.87 13.55 17.35
C THR A 185 -10.09 12.79 16.82
N ASN A 186 -10.32 12.82 15.48
CA ASN A 186 -11.41 12.12 14.84
C ASN A 186 -11.02 10.70 14.35
N GLY A 187 -9.85 10.20 14.78
CA GLY A 187 -9.40 8.85 14.45
C GLY A 187 -8.88 8.69 13.02
N MET A 188 -8.49 9.78 12.35
CA MET A 188 -7.78 9.71 11.07
C MET A 188 -6.27 9.49 11.30
N TYR A 189 -5.62 8.92 10.30
CA TYR A 189 -4.20 8.58 10.38
C TYR A 189 -3.45 9.11 9.17
N TYR A 190 -2.26 9.67 9.43
CA TYR A 190 -1.28 10.02 8.41
C TYR A 190 -0.01 9.24 8.66
N THR A 191 0.62 8.75 7.61
CA THR A 191 1.79 7.90 7.72
C THR A 191 2.95 8.45 6.91
N ALA A 192 4.15 8.29 7.45
CA ALA A 192 5.37 8.55 6.71
C ALA A 192 6.44 7.53 7.08
N GLU A 193 7.31 7.26 6.14
CA GLU A 193 8.42 6.34 6.37
C GLU A 193 9.66 6.73 5.60
N ALA A 194 10.79 6.29 6.13
CA ALA A 194 12.07 6.36 5.46
C ALA A 194 12.91 5.12 5.80
N VAL A 195 13.73 4.69 4.85
CA VAL A 195 14.54 3.46 4.97
C VAL A 195 15.95 3.77 4.48
N SER A 196 16.95 3.17 5.11
CA SER A 196 18.33 3.24 4.68
C SER A 196 18.53 2.61 3.30
N ASN A 197 19.51 3.10 2.55
CA ASN A 197 19.94 2.46 1.32
C ASN A 197 20.41 1.03 1.58
N ALA A 198 20.23 0.16 0.59
CA ALA A 198 20.65 -1.22 0.72
C ALA A 198 22.20 -1.30 0.81
N SER A 199 22.70 -2.18 1.66
CA SER A 199 24.14 -2.45 1.72
C SER A 199 24.63 -2.98 0.36
N GLY A 200 25.69 -2.37 -0.19
CA GLY A 200 26.23 -2.71 -1.52
C GLY A 200 25.50 -2.07 -2.70
N SER A 201 24.59 -1.13 -2.47
CA SER A 201 24.06 -0.26 -3.52
C SER A 201 25.13 0.73 -4.00
N THR A 202 24.94 1.28 -5.21
CA THR A 202 25.79 2.36 -5.74
C THR A 202 25.60 3.69 -5.03
N GLU A 203 24.56 3.80 -4.18
CA GLU A 203 24.26 4.99 -3.41
C GLU A 203 25.11 5.06 -2.13
N ALA A 204 25.41 6.26 -1.68
CA ALA A 204 26.15 6.49 -0.44
C ALA A 204 25.42 5.87 0.77
N PRO A 205 26.16 5.39 1.79
CA PRO A 205 25.56 4.90 3.03
C PRO A 205 24.67 5.95 3.67
N SER A 206 23.47 5.55 4.06
CA SER A 206 22.50 6.47 4.67
C SER A 206 22.93 6.91 6.06
N VAL A 207 22.84 8.21 6.33
CA VAL A 207 23.07 8.79 7.65
C VAL A 207 21.80 8.64 8.49
N PRO A 208 21.88 8.07 9.70
CA PRO A 208 20.70 7.83 10.54
C PRO A 208 19.86 9.08 10.83
N GLU A 209 20.53 10.20 11.09
CA GLU A 209 19.88 11.49 11.36
C GLU A 209 19.09 11.99 10.14
N GLU A 210 19.61 11.80 8.94
CA GLU A 210 18.93 12.20 7.70
C GLU A 210 17.67 11.36 7.45
N ILE A 211 17.75 10.06 7.74
CA ILE A 211 16.55 9.18 7.65
C ILE A 211 15.48 9.61 8.63
N GLY A 212 15.86 9.94 9.88
CA GLY A 212 14.92 10.46 10.89
C GLY A 212 14.29 11.78 10.48
N LYS A 213 15.10 12.75 10.01
CA LYS A 213 14.63 14.04 9.50
C LYS A 213 13.70 13.88 8.31
N LEU A 214 14.08 13.05 7.33
CA LEU A 214 13.29 12.80 6.14
C LEU A 214 11.90 12.25 6.46
N ALA A 215 11.82 11.28 7.38
CA ALA A 215 10.53 10.74 7.81
C ALA A 215 9.67 11.79 8.54
N ALA A 216 10.29 12.60 9.41
CA ALA A 216 9.59 13.65 10.14
C ALA A 216 9.04 14.72 9.18
N PHE A 217 9.82 15.19 8.22
CA PHE A 217 9.36 16.17 7.22
C PHE A 217 8.27 15.61 6.33
N ARG A 218 8.38 14.35 5.89
CA ARG A 218 7.31 13.69 5.13
C ARG A 218 6.00 13.61 5.92
N LEU A 219 6.09 13.31 7.23
CA LEU A 219 4.89 13.28 8.08
C LEU A 219 4.27 14.67 8.22
N LEU A 220 5.07 15.70 8.46
CA LEU A 220 4.60 17.09 8.54
C LEU A 220 4.00 17.56 7.22
N GLU A 221 4.56 17.15 6.08
CA GLU A 221 3.98 17.44 4.77
C GLU A 221 2.60 16.80 4.60
N GLU A 222 2.41 15.52 4.99
CA GLU A 222 1.10 14.88 4.94
C GLU A 222 0.10 15.53 5.90
N ILE A 223 0.54 15.96 7.09
CA ILE A 223 -0.29 16.75 8.03
C ILE A 223 -0.69 18.08 7.41
N TYR A 224 0.23 18.77 6.74
CA TYR A 224 -0.05 20.05 6.06
C TYR A 224 -1.02 19.86 4.89
N ARG A 225 -0.87 18.82 4.07
CA ARG A 225 -1.82 18.48 3.01
C ARG A 225 -3.23 18.24 3.55
N GLY A 226 -3.33 17.62 4.72
CA GLY A 226 -4.59 17.38 5.41
C GLY A 226 -5.53 16.43 4.69
N GLY A 227 -6.82 16.51 5.02
CA GLY A 227 -7.84 15.56 4.56
C GLY A 227 -8.01 14.41 5.55
N CYS A 228 -8.82 13.43 5.21
CA CYS A 228 -9.08 12.27 6.08
C CYS A 228 -8.20 11.06 5.75
N VAL A 229 -7.35 11.18 4.74
CA VAL A 229 -6.40 10.13 4.30
C VAL A 229 -5.14 10.80 3.74
N ASP A 230 -3.99 10.17 3.99
CA ASP A 230 -2.72 10.64 3.43
C ASP A 230 -2.63 10.39 1.90
N SER A 231 -1.70 11.06 1.25
CA SER A 231 -1.54 11.03 -0.21
C SER A 231 -1.25 9.63 -0.76
N THR A 232 -0.60 8.79 0.03
CA THR A 232 -0.21 7.42 -0.34
C THR A 232 -1.44 6.52 -0.51
N TYR A 233 -2.47 6.73 0.31
CA TYR A 233 -3.63 5.85 0.40
C TYR A 233 -4.90 6.38 -0.23
N GLN A 234 -4.86 7.59 -0.81
CA GLN A 234 -5.99 8.16 -1.53
C GLN A 234 -6.58 7.21 -2.59
N SER A 235 -5.71 6.55 -3.37
CA SER A 235 -6.16 5.62 -4.41
C SER A 235 -6.88 4.40 -3.84
N LEU A 236 -6.43 3.86 -2.70
CA LEU A 236 -7.11 2.75 -2.03
C LEU A 236 -8.46 3.19 -1.48
N ALA A 237 -8.54 4.38 -0.88
CA ALA A 237 -9.80 4.95 -0.40
C ALA A 237 -10.81 5.08 -1.54
N THR A 238 -10.40 5.59 -2.71
CA THR A 238 -11.28 5.72 -3.88
C THR A 238 -11.77 4.38 -4.41
N VAL A 239 -10.93 3.34 -4.41
CA VAL A 239 -11.35 1.98 -4.79
C VAL A 239 -12.39 1.43 -3.79
N LEU A 240 -12.18 1.62 -2.48
CA LEU A 240 -13.13 1.16 -1.47
C LEU A 240 -14.48 1.91 -1.56
N MET A 241 -14.45 3.22 -1.85
CA MET A 241 -15.67 3.99 -2.12
C MET A 241 -16.41 3.47 -3.36
N ALA A 242 -15.67 3.17 -4.43
CA ALA A 242 -16.25 2.62 -5.66
C ALA A 242 -16.93 1.26 -5.44
N LEU A 243 -16.36 0.41 -4.59
CA LEU A 243 -16.89 -0.91 -4.26
C LEU A 243 -18.01 -0.88 -3.20
N ALA A 244 -18.26 0.26 -2.55
CA ALA A 244 -19.30 0.42 -1.53
C ALA A 244 -20.69 0.11 -2.09
N PRO A 245 -21.73 -0.05 -1.24
CA PRO A 245 -23.11 -0.20 -1.66
C PRO A 245 -23.54 0.96 -2.57
N LYS A 246 -24.69 0.79 -3.25
CA LYS A 246 -25.33 1.84 -4.07
C LYS A 246 -25.88 2.97 -3.17
N ASP A 247 -24.97 3.61 -2.46
CA ASP A 247 -25.23 4.71 -1.55
C ASP A 247 -24.10 5.72 -1.67
N VAL A 248 -24.33 6.94 -1.19
CA VAL A 248 -23.36 8.04 -1.33
C VAL A 248 -22.24 7.86 -0.33
N SER A 249 -21.02 7.78 -0.81
CA SER A 249 -19.80 7.92 -0.01
C SER A 249 -19.18 9.30 -0.21
N LYS A 250 -18.73 9.94 0.88
CA LYS A 250 -18.05 11.24 0.89
C LYS A 250 -16.74 11.15 1.65
N TYR A 251 -15.70 11.69 1.05
CA TYR A 251 -14.36 11.65 1.63
C TYR A 251 -13.61 12.95 1.39
N LEU A 252 -13.16 13.62 2.44
CA LEU A 252 -12.31 14.78 2.34
C LEU A 252 -10.86 14.35 2.15
N MET A 253 -10.24 14.74 1.07
CA MET A 253 -8.84 14.44 0.72
C MET A 253 -8.03 15.73 0.65
N GLY A 254 -6.74 15.64 0.91
CA GLY A 254 -5.76 16.65 0.52
C GLY A 254 -5.61 16.72 -1.00
N PRO A 255 -4.65 17.47 -1.52
CA PRO A 255 -4.37 17.55 -2.95
C PRO A 255 -4.19 16.13 -3.53
N LEU A 256 -4.89 15.86 -4.64
CA LEU A 256 -4.87 14.55 -5.26
C LEU A 256 -3.50 14.24 -5.85
N SER A 257 -2.93 13.08 -5.50
CA SER A 257 -1.69 12.61 -6.11
C SER A 257 -1.91 12.21 -7.58
N PRO A 258 -0.89 12.33 -8.46
CA PRO A 258 -1.00 11.88 -9.85
C PRO A 258 -1.45 10.42 -9.97
N TYR A 259 -1.01 9.58 -9.03
CA TYR A 259 -1.41 8.17 -8.96
C TYR A 259 -2.90 8.01 -8.66
N THR A 260 -3.46 8.85 -7.78
CA THR A 260 -4.89 8.87 -7.46
C THR A 260 -5.72 9.39 -8.63
N ILE A 261 -5.27 10.45 -9.30
CA ILE A 261 -5.95 10.98 -10.50
C ILE A 261 -6.08 9.89 -11.57
N GLN A 262 -5.01 9.15 -11.81
CA GLN A 262 -5.07 8.04 -12.78
C GLN A 262 -5.94 6.90 -12.28
N CYS A 263 -5.99 6.64 -10.96
CA CYS A 263 -6.90 5.66 -10.38
C CYS A 263 -8.36 6.00 -10.64
N LEU A 264 -8.75 7.27 -10.49
CA LEU A 264 -10.11 7.74 -10.77
C LEU A 264 -10.49 7.52 -12.25
N ARG A 265 -9.55 7.76 -13.18
CA ARG A 265 -9.75 7.46 -14.62
C ARG A 265 -9.96 5.97 -14.85
N HIS A 266 -9.10 5.12 -14.30
CA HIS A 266 -9.24 3.68 -14.42
C HIS A 266 -10.54 3.18 -13.76
N ILE A 267 -10.95 3.72 -12.61
CA ILE A 267 -12.24 3.35 -12.00
C ILE A 267 -13.40 3.68 -12.94
N LYS A 268 -13.36 4.81 -13.67
CA LYS A 268 -14.34 5.13 -14.69
C LYS A 268 -14.34 4.09 -15.82
N ASP A 269 -13.18 3.69 -16.32
CA ASP A 269 -13.07 2.69 -17.40
C ASP A 269 -13.60 1.30 -16.97
N PHE A 270 -13.19 0.86 -15.78
CA PHE A 270 -13.52 -0.48 -15.28
C PHE A 270 -14.94 -0.59 -14.72
N PHE A 271 -15.41 0.41 -13.98
CA PHE A 271 -16.70 0.36 -13.30
C PHE A 271 -17.77 1.28 -13.90
N GLY A 272 -17.40 2.17 -14.82
CA GLY A 272 -18.31 3.19 -15.37
C GLY A 272 -18.70 4.25 -14.34
N LEU A 273 -17.99 4.35 -13.23
CA LEU A 273 -18.30 5.21 -12.10
C LEU A 273 -17.52 6.53 -12.22
N THR A 274 -18.22 7.65 -11.98
CA THR A 274 -17.61 8.98 -11.98
C THR A 274 -17.68 9.56 -10.58
N PHE A 275 -16.56 10.12 -10.11
CA PHE A 275 -16.48 10.84 -8.85
C PHE A 275 -16.82 12.32 -9.07
N LYS A 276 -17.61 12.87 -8.18
CA LYS A 276 -17.78 14.32 -8.05
C LYS A 276 -16.67 14.85 -7.17
N LEU A 277 -15.91 15.82 -7.68
CA LEU A 277 -14.82 16.48 -6.98
C LEU A 277 -15.23 17.94 -6.76
N GLU A 278 -15.25 18.34 -5.50
CA GLU A 278 -15.61 19.71 -5.10
C GLU A 278 -14.45 20.28 -4.27
N THR A 279 -14.03 21.50 -4.57
CA THR A 279 -13.05 22.20 -3.74
C THR A 279 -13.69 22.47 -2.38
N HIS A 280 -13.02 22.04 -1.32
CA HIS A 280 -13.47 22.35 0.03
C HIS A 280 -13.15 23.80 0.33
N THR A 281 -14.16 24.60 0.61
CA THR A 281 -14.00 25.96 1.12
C THR A 281 -13.48 25.89 2.55
N LYS A 282 -12.39 26.61 2.82
CA LYS A 282 -11.87 26.73 4.20
C LYS A 282 -12.91 27.40 5.09
N THR A 283 -12.92 27.03 6.35
CA THR A 283 -13.68 27.79 7.37
C THR A 283 -12.95 29.09 7.67
N GLU A 284 -13.66 30.09 8.21
CA GLU A 284 -13.07 31.39 8.58
C GLU A 284 -11.83 31.22 9.47
N ASP A 285 -11.86 30.32 10.44
CA ASP A 285 -10.73 29.98 11.31
C ASP A 285 -9.54 29.37 10.53
N GLU A 286 -9.80 28.55 9.51
CA GLU A 286 -8.76 27.96 8.66
C GLU A 286 -8.13 29.00 7.70
N GLU A 287 -8.88 30.01 7.29
CA GLU A 287 -8.40 31.12 6.47
C GLU A 287 -7.53 32.08 7.28
N GLU A 288 -7.98 32.49 8.48
CA GLU A 288 -7.22 33.38 9.37
C GLU A 288 -5.87 32.79 9.75
N LEU A 289 -5.82 31.48 10.06
CA LEU A 289 -4.61 30.80 10.47
C LEU A 289 -3.75 30.34 9.29
N ASN A 290 -4.17 30.56 8.05
CA ASN A 290 -3.56 30.03 6.82
C ASN A 290 -3.23 28.51 6.94
N PHE A 291 -4.13 27.74 7.55
CA PHE A 291 -3.90 26.39 8.00
C PHE A 291 -4.15 25.37 6.88
N GLY A 292 -3.12 24.61 6.55
CA GLY A 292 -3.20 23.47 5.65
C GLY A 292 -3.31 23.81 4.16
N GLY A 293 -3.12 22.77 3.34
CA GLY A 293 -3.23 22.84 1.88
C GLY A 293 -4.68 22.85 1.39
N PRO A 294 -4.89 23.05 0.07
CA PRO A 294 -6.23 22.96 -0.54
C PRO A 294 -6.75 21.52 -0.38
N LYS A 295 -8.02 21.39 -0.02
CA LYS A 295 -8.67 20.08 0.19
C LYS A 295 -9.74 19.86 -0.88
N VAL A 296 -10.00 18.59 -1.20
CA VAL A 296 -10.99 18.19 -2.19
C VAL A 296 -11.99 17.25 -1.52
N LEU A 297 -13.26 17.63 -1.55
CA LEU A 297 -14.35 16.74 -1.17
C LEU A 297 -14.67 15.81 -2.35
N THR A 298 -14.43 14.53 -2.16
CA THR A 298 -14.66 13.51 -3.17
C THR A 298 -15.92 12.74 -2.82
N SER A 299 -16.87 12.67 -3.75
CA SER A 299 -18.14 11.97 -3.56
C SER A 299 -18.40 11.00 -4.69
N CYS A 300 -18.96 9.83 -4.38
CA CYS A 300 -19.42 8.88 -5.39
C CYS A 300 -20.56 8.01 -4.85
N ILE A 301 -21.28 7.38 -5.78
CA ILE A 301 -22.23 6.32 -5.48
C ILE A 301 -21.56 4.99 -5.81
N GLY A 302 -21.43 4.09 -4.84
CA GLY A 302 -20.77 2.80 -5.03
C GLY A 302 -21.50 1.89 -6.03
N VAL A 303 -20.76 0.92 -6.60
CA VAL A 303 -21.32 -0.05 -7.56
C VAL A 303 -22.12 -1.17 -6.87
N GLY A 304 -22.05 -1.25 -5.54
CA GLY A 304 -22.71 -2.30 -4.79
C GLY A 304 -22.01 -3.66 -4.90
N TYR A 305 -20.67 -3.66 -4.82
CA TYR A 305 -19.88 -4.88 -4.89
C TYR A 305 -20.24 -5.85 -3.76
N VAL A 306 -20.50 -7.10 -4.10
CA VAL A 306 -20.83 -8.15 -3.14
C VAL A 306 -19.84 -9.30 -3.28
N ASN A 307 -19.25 -9.71 -2.16
CA ASN A 307 -18.41 -10.90 -2.13
C ASN A 307 -19.28 -12.16 -2.01
N TYR A 308 -19.25 -12.99 -3.04
CA TYR A 308 -20.04 -14.25 -3.13
C TYR A 308 -19.32 -15.48 -2.55
N SER A 309 -18.20 -15.31 -1.86
CA SER A 309 -17.51 -16.45 -1.24
C SER A 309 -18.44 -17.25 -0.32
N LYS A 310 -18.59 -18.56 -0.59
CA LYS A 310 -19.56 -19.45 0.09
C LYS A 310 -19.22 -19.73 1.57
N LYS A 311 -18.06 -19.36 2.07
CA LYS A 311 -17.61 -19.63 3.46
C LYS A 311 -17.86 -18.47 4.43
N THR A 312 -18.97 -17.77 4.31
CA THR A 312 -19.33 -16.74 5.28
C THR A 312 -20.15 -17.37 6.42
N ILE A 313 -19.50 -17.90 7.43
CA ILE A 313 -20.14 -18.18 8.70
C ILE A 313 -20.26 -16.83 9.43
N LEU A 314 -21.45 -16.28 9.43
CA LEU A 314 -21.81 -15.07 10.17
C LEU A 314 -21.81 -15.37 11.67
N LYS A 315 -20.74 -15.07 12.39
CA LYS A 315 -20.84 -14.75 13.82
C LYS A 315 -21.06 -13.25 13.94
N TYR A 316 -22.26 -12.86 14.30
CA TYR A 316 -22.63 -11.51 14.67
C TYR A 316 -21.83 -11.10 15.91
N VAL A 317 -20.97 -10.10 15.78
CA VAL A 317 -20.40 -9.38 16.92
C VAL A 317 -20.74 -7.90 16.73
N SER A 318 -21.61 -7.45 17.60
CA SER A 318 -22.08 -6.07 17.71
C SER A 318 -21.01 -5.23 18.43
N SER A 319 -20.05 -4.67 17.69
CA SER A 319 -19.25 -3.52 18.13
C SER A 319 -18.30 -3.12 16.99
N ILE A 320 -18.82 -2.32 16.04
CA ILE A 320 -18.22 -2.20 14.70
C ILE A 320 -17.66 -0.79 14.42
N SER A 321 -17.75 0.14 15.35
CA SER A 321 -17.28 1.51 15.10
C SER A 321 -15.76 1.73 15.19
N VAL A 322 -14.99 0.77 15.70
CA VAL A 322 -13.54 0.92 15.95
C VAL A 322 -12.65 0.19 14.93
N ILE A 323 -13.19 -0.73 14.13
CA ILE A 323 -12.38 -1.69 13.34
C ILE A 323 -11.95 -1.15 11.96
N ILE A 324 -12.61 -0.15 11.41
CA ILE A 324 -12.33 0.35 10.05
C ILE A 324 -10.94 1.02 9.93
N PRO A 325 -10.49 1.85 10.88
CA PRO A 325 -9.15 2.45 10.83
C PRO A 325 -8.03 1.42 10.94
N GLU A 326 -8.20 0.39 11.79
CA GLU A 326 -7.16 -0.62 12.04
C GLU A 326 -6.99 -1.60 10.87
N ILE A 327 -8.07 -1.99 10.21
CA ILE A 327 -8.02 -2.83 9.00
C ILE A 327 -7.41 -2.04 7.85
N TYR A 328 -7.73 -0.76 7.72
CA TYR A 328 -7.16 0.12 6.71
C TYR A 328 -5.64 0.24 6.86
N VAL A 329 -5.15 0.51 8.07
CA VAL A 329 -3.71 0.58 8.37
C VAL A 329 -3.01 -0.76 8.15
N ALA A 330 -3.64 -1.89 8.47
CA ALA A 330 -3.05 -3.21 8.30
C ALA A 330 -2.96 -3.65 6.82
N ILE A 331 -4.02 -3.42 6.03
CA ILE A 331 -4.03 -3.72 4.58
C ILE A 331 -2.97 -2.88 3.86
N VAL A 332 -2.90 -1.64 4.23
CA VAL A 332 -2.00 -0.66 3.67
C VAL A 332 -0.54 -0.97 4.00
N LYS A 333 -0.22 -1.27 5.26
CA LYS A 333 1.13 -1.68 5.66
C LYS A 333 1.57 -2.97 4.96
N ALA A 334 0.70 -3.97 4.85
CA ALA A 334 1.03 -5.23 4.19
C ALA A 334 1.28 -5.06 2.68
N LEU A 335 0.44 -4.30 1.97
CA LEU A 335 0.63 -4.00 0.55
C LEU A 335 1.86 -3.13 0.30
N TYR A 336 2.15 -2.19 1.20
CA TYR A 336 3.29 -1.29 1.06
C TYR A 336 4.63 -2.00 1.31
N VAL A 337 4.76 -2.80 2.37
CA VAL A 337 5.96 -3.61 2.67
C VAL A 337 6.27 -4.56 1.52
N TYR A 338 5.24 -5.16 0.92
CA TYR A 338 5.39 -6.02 -0.25
C TYR A 338 5.94 -5.26 -1.47
N VAL A 339 5.40 -4.09 -1.74
CA VAL A 339 5.76 -3.28 -2.92
C VAL A 339 7.16 -2.70 -2.82
N LYS A 340 7.54 -2.19 -1.64
CA LYS A 340 8.85 -1.59 -1.45
C LYS A 340 9.97 -2.64 -1.46
N ALA A 341 9.76 -3.79 -0.82
CA ALA A 341 10.69 -4.90 -0.90
C ALA A 341 10.91 -5.41 -2.34
N ALA A 342 9.89 -5.30 -3.21
CA ALA A 342 9.99 -5.66 -4.61
C ALA A 342 10.65 -4.56 -5.48
N THR A 343 10.34 -3.28 -5.22
CA THR A 343 10.89 -2.14 -6.01
C THR A 343 12.34 -1.83 -5.66
N ASP A 344 12.73 -1.92 -4.39
CA ASP A 344 14.12 -1.66 -3.97
C ASP A 344 15.07 -2.77 -4.44
N ARG A 345 14.55 -3.99 -4.68
CA ARG A 345 15.31 -5.10 -5.26
C ARG A 345 15.49 -5.03 -6.77
N ALA A 346 14.55 -4.42 -7.49
CA ALA A 346 14.64 -4.26 -8.95
C ALA A 346 15.71 -3.23 -9.39
N LYS A 347 16.21 -2.41 -8.47
CA LYS A 347 17.26 -1.39 -8.71
C LYS A 347 18.71 -1.87 -8.47
N GLN A 348 18.92 -3.13 -8.09
CA GLN A 348 20.29 -3.62 -7.82
C GLN A 348 20.94 -4.20 -9.09
N PRO A 349 22.15 -3.76 -9.46
CA PRO A 349 22.92 -4.37 -10.55
C PRO A 349 23.45 -5.75 -10.17
N HIS A 350 23.40 -6.68 -11.12
CA HIS A 350 23.84 -8.06 -10.97
C HIS A 350 25.35 -8.16 -10.72
N THR A 351 25.75 -8.60 -9.54
CA THR A 351 27.11 -9.12 -9.31
C THR A 351 27.03 -10.59 -8.93
N ILE A 352 27.57 -11.44 -9.79
CA ILE A 352 27.57 -12.90 -9.66
C ILE A 352 28.69 -13.33 -8.70
N SER A 353 28.36 -13.96 -7.59
CA SER A 353 29.29 -14.76 -6.80
C SER A 353 28.65 -16.08 -6.39
N ARG A 354 29.23 -17.19 -6.89
CA ARG A 354 28.84 -18.57 -6.54
C ARG A 354 29.33 -18.91 -5.14
N ARG A 355 28.44 -19.43 -4.25
CA ARG A 355 28.76 -20.50 -3.28
C ARG A 355 27.52 -21.20 -2.70
N ARG A 356 27.72 -22.48 -2.35
CA ARG A 356 26.76 -23.56 -2.09
C ARG A 356 26.02 -23.48 -0.72
N THR A 357 24.78 -23.86 -0.77
CA THR A 357 23.87 -24.61 0.14
C THR A 357 24.11 -24.72 1.64
N SER A 358 23.09 -24.28 2.43
CA SER A 358 22.48 -25.11 3.50
C SER A 358 21.10 -24.56 3.88
N ARG A 359 20.16 -25.49 4.09
CA ARG A 359 18.77 -25.23 4.47
C ARG A 359 18.68 -24.81 5.94
N THR A 360 18.09 -23.68 6.24
CA THR A 360 17.41 -23.48 7.52
C THR A 360 16.28 -22.45 7.31
N LYS A 361 15.07 -22.88 7.63
CA LYS A 361 13.87 -22.05 7.66
C LYS A 361 13.99 -21.08 8.82
N ASN A 362 14.05 -19.80 8.57
CA ASN A 362 13.95 -18.78 9.60
C ASN A 362 12.73 -17.89 9.36
N ILE A 363 11.80 -18.00 10.27
CA ILE A 363 10.56 -17.24 10.38
C ILE A 363 10.89 -15.93 11.07
N THR A 364 10.82 -14.83 10.36
CA THR A 364 10.78 -13.51 10.98
C THR A 364 9.33 -13.06 11.01
N GLN A 365 8.68 -13.33 12.13
CA GLN A 365 7.33 -12.86 12.43
C GLN A 365 7.43 -11.37 12.76
N VAL A 366 7.19 -10.52 11.78
CA VAL A 366 7.09 -9.08 12.02
C VAL A 366 5.82 -8.83 12.85
N ALA A 367 6.00 -8.18 13.97
CA ALA A 367 5.04 -7.91 15.04
C ALA A 367 3.78 -7.16 14.60
N LEU A 368 2.94 -7.79 13.80
CA LEU A 368 1.56 -7.39 13.55
C LEU A 368 0.58 -7.98 14.59
N THR A 369 1.09 -8.87 15.48
CA THR A 369 0.24 -9.60 16.43
C THR A 369 0.07 -8.88 17.77
N ARG A 370 0.80 -7.82 18.08
CA ARG A 370 0.75 -7.15 19.40
C ARG A 370 -0.18 -5.95 19.51
N THR A 371 -0.80 -5.50 18.43
CA THR A 371 -1.69 -4.32 18.46
C THR A 371 -3.18 -4.69 18.41
N LEU A 372 -3.54 -5.97 18.43
CA LEU A 372 -4.93 -6.43 18.32
C LEU A 372 -5.49 -7.05 19.61
N THR A 373 -4.76 -7.02 20.73
CA THR A 373 -5.20 -7.60 22.01
C THR A 373 -5.05 -6.65 23.20
N GLN A 374 -5.23 -5.36 23.00
CA GLN A 374 -5.55 -4.43 24.10
C GLN A 374 -6.59 -3.41 23.63
#